data_ed0e0c7854fad20b0a844266e33d3dfa
#
_entry.id   ed0e0c7854fad20b0a844266e33d3dfa
#
_cell.length_a   1.000
_cell.length_b   1.000
_cell.length_c   1.000
_cell.angle_alpha   90.00
_cell.angle_beta   90.00
_cell.angle_gamma   90.00
#
_symmetry.space_group_name_H-M   'P 1'
#
loop_
_entity.id
_entity.type
_entity.pdbx_description
1 polymer ?
#
loop_
_entity_poly.entity_id
_entity_poly.type
_entity_poly.pdbx_seq_one_letter_code
_entity_poly.pdbx_strand_id
1 'polypeptide(L)'
;MLTKKINKIFYKSLNNSSPEKLIINKLKFNKNSIYYKNKKIFTYKKKYYLISLGKASQSLANGFLKSSKNIEDYLIVRHFKSKNKKFNLKKTINSSHPLVTQKSYIAAKQLIKFIKKIPSNSDVIFLISGGGSAMLAHPINELNFNEKSLFINNLLHMGIGEREVNYFRKKLSSIKSSKTLSYFKDSNILNIILSDERTNKIDAISSGISVPQNQEKINTKLLNKVINQRFCSKKISNLLIKNNQFQPINHYSNKVVSHIIGDRFDLVKEL
;
A
#
# COMPACT_ATOMS: atom_id res chain seq x y z
N MET A 1 -27.24 -28.88 14.87
CA MET A 1 -26.46 -28.41 16.03
C MET A 1 -24.98 -28.10 15.69
N LEU A 2 -24.27 -29.00 15.02
CA LEU A 2 -22.86 -28.85 14.65
C LEU A 2 -22.56 -27.61 13.78
N THR A 3 -23.35 -27.39 12.71
CA THR A 3 -23.21 -26.23 11.81
C THR A 3 -23.29 -24.89 12.53
N LYS A 4 -24.19 -24.76 13.52
CA LYS A 4 -24.30 -23.54 14.34
C LYS A 4 -23.05 -23.29 15.19
N LYS A 5 -22.43 -24.35 15.74
CA LYS A 5 -21.18 -24.25 16.49
C LYS A 5 -20.02 -23.85 15.59
N ILE A 6 -19.88 -24.50 14.42
CA ILE A 6 -18.83 -24.18 13.43
C ILE A 6 -18.96 -22.71 12.99
N ASN A 7 -20.17 -22.26 12.62
CA ASN A 7 -20.40 -20.87 12.23
C ASN A 7 -20.03 -19.90 13.36
N LYS A 8 -20.40 -20.21 14.60
CA LYS A 8 -20.06 -19.37 15.77
C LYS A 8 -18.52 -19.24 15.95
N ILE A 9 -17.80 -20.34 15.85
CA ILE A 9 -16.32 -20.35 15.94
C ILE A 9 -15.75 -19.52 14.79
N PHE A 10 -16.16 -19.79 13.56
CA PHE A 10 -15.68 -19.09 12.36
C PHE A 10 -15.91 -17.57 12.45
N TYR A 11 -17.12 -17.12 12.79
CA TYR A 11 -17.39 -15.70 12.95
C TYR A 11 -16.63 -15.06 14.11
N LYS A 12 -16.40 -15.78 15.20
CA LYS A 12 -15.58 -15.30 16.30
C LYS A 12 -14.13 -15.10 15.86
N SER A 13 -13.56 -16.05 15.13
CA SER A 13 -12.20 -15.98 14.61
C SER A 13 -12.03 -14.85 13.59
N LEU A 14 -12.97 -14.71 12.63
CA LEU A 14 -12.99 -13.58 11.70
C LEU A 14 -13.03 -12.22 12.42
N ASN A 15 -13.84 -12.13 13.49
CA ASN A 15 -13.95 -10.90 14.26
C ASN A 15 -12.66 -10.60 15.04
N ASN A 16 -12.01 -11.61 15.61
CA ASN A 16 -10.75 -11.46 16.34
C ASN A 16 -9.58 -11.11 15.42
N SER A 17 -9.56 -11.67 14.22
CA SER A 17 -8.56 -11.38 13.18
C SER A 17 -8.90 -10.14 12.36
N SER A 18 -9.94 -9.37 12.73
CA SER A 18 -10.28 -8.16 11.98
C SER A 18 -9.12 -7.14 12.03
N PRO A 19 -8.87 -6.40 10.93
CA PRO A 19 -7.74 -5.46 10.86
C PRO A 19 -7.74 -4.42 11.99
N GLU A 20 -8.92 -4.01 12.44
CA GLU A 20 -9.07 -3.12 13.60
C GLU A 20 -8.55 -3.76 14.88
N LYS A 21 -8.98 -5.00 15.17
CA LYS A 21 -8.55 -5.72 16.36
C LYS A 21 -7.07 -6.11 16.32
N LEU A 22 -6.54 -6.44 15.13
CA LEU A 22 -5.10 -6.69 14.98
C LEU A 22 -4.28 -5.48 15.43
N ILE A 23 -4.68 -4.26 15.07
CA ILE A 23 -4.02 -3.03 15.55
C ILE A 23 -4.14 -2.94 17.08
N ILE A 24 -5.36 -3.01 17.63
CA ILE A 24 -5.63 -2.80 19.05
C ILE A 24 -4.90 -3.82 19.92
N ASN A 25 -4.88 -5.08 19.50
CA ASN A 25 -4.33 -6.17 20.31
C ASN A 25 -2.81 -6.33 20.17
N LYS A 26 -2.26 -6.04 18.98
CA LYS A 26 -0.84 -6.31 18.69
C LYS A 26 0.08 -5.11 18.89
N LEU A 27 -0.45 -3.88 18.81
CA LEU A 27 0.34 -2.67 19.02
C LEU A 27 0.10 -2.10 20.42
N LYS A 28 1.18 -1.72 21.06
CA LYS A 28 1.12 -0.98 22.33
C LYS A 28 1.72 0.41 22.12
N PHE A 29 1.05 1.42 22.64
CA PHE A 29 1.45 2.81 22.55
C PHE A 29 1.86 3.29 23.93
N ASN A 30 3.09 3.75 24.10
CA ASN A 30 3.58 4.27 25.36
C ASN A 30 4.37 5.55 25.12
N LYS A 31 3.99 6.67 25.79
CA LYS A 31 4.56 8.02 25.62
C LYS A 31 4.74 8.36 24.12
N ASN A 32 5.95 8.26 23.62
CA ASN A 32 6.33 8.59 22.25
C ASN A 32 6.88 7.37 21.47
N SER A 33 6.47 6.17 21.85
CA SER A 33 6.94 4.92 21.23
C SER A 33 5.81 3.96 20.91
N ILE A 34 6.02 3.19 19.84
CA ILE A 34 5.13 2.11 19.42
C ILE A 34 5.87 0.79 19.59
N TYR A 35 5.18 -0.17 20.16
CA TYR A 35 5.69 -1.51 20.42
C TYR A 35 4.87 -2.55 19.67
N TYR A 36 5.57 -3.58 19.17
CA TYR A 36 4.98 -4.79 18.58
C TYR A 36 5.69 -6.01 19.15
N LYS A 37 4.94 -7.01 19.63
CA LYS A 37 5.50 -8.19 20.30
C LYS A 37 6.49 -7.83 21.44
N ASN A 38 6.13 -6.84 22.24
CA ASN A 38 6.92 -6.28 23.33
C ASN A 38 8.27 -5.66 22.94
N LYS A 39 8.57 -5.54 21.63
CA LYS A 39 9.74 -4.82 21.12
C LYS A 39 9.33 -3.43 20.67
N LYS A 40 10.15 -2.43 20.99
CA LYS A 40 9.97 -1.08 20.48
C LYS A 40 10.29 -1.08 18.98
N ILE A 41 9.30 -0.70 18.14
CA ILE A 41 9.43 -0.68 16.69
C ILE A 41 9.54 0.73 16.11
N PHE A 42 9.11 1.74 16.86
CA PHE A 42 9.14 3.11 16.42
C PHE A 42 9.18 4.07 17.59
N THR A 43 9.90 5.19 17.41
CA THR A 43 9.88 6.33 18.31
C THR A 43 9.55 7.57 17.50
N TYR A 44 8.61 8.39 17.97
CA TYR A 44 8.22 9.65 17.34
C TYR A 44 8.42 10.81 18.31
N LYS A 45 8.56 12.03 17.79
CA LYS A 45 8.90 13.21 18.59
C LYS A 45 7.75 13.65 19.48
N LYS A 46 6.64 14.11 18.87
CA LYS A 46 5.45 14.61 19.59
C LYS A 46 4.17 14.05 18.99
N LYS A 47 4.00 14.26 17.71
CA LYS A 47 2.86 13.79 16.91
C LYS A 47 3.35 13.25 15.57
N TYR A 48 2.51 12.49 14.89
CA TYR A 48 2.83 11.89 13.61
C TYR A 48 1.65 12.01 12.63
N TYR A 49 1.96 11.93 11.35
CA TYR A 49 1.00 11.87 10.27
C TYR A 49 0.64 10.43 9.96
N LEU A 50 -0.65 10.15 9.69
CA LEU A 50 -1.13 8.80 9.41
C LEU A 50 -1.64 8.70 7.97
N ILE A 51 -1.13 7.73 7.21
CA ILE A 51 -1.59 7.42 5.87
C ILE A 51 -2.05 5.96 5.85
N SER A 52 -3.34 5.73 5.55
CA SER A 52 -3.86 4.37 5.45
C SER A 52 -4.35 4.06 4.05
N LEU A 53 -3.94 2.92 3.49
CA LEU A 53 -4.27 2.56 2.11
C LEU A 53 -4.49 1.05 1.92
N GLY A 54 -5.31 0.71 0.93
CA GLY A 54 -5.64 -0.68 0.58
C GLY A 54 -7.06 -1.08 0.98
N LYS A 55 -7.40 -2.36 0.75
CA LYS A 55 -8.75 -2.90 0.99
C LYS A 55 -9.18 -2.81 2.45
N ALA A 56 -8.24 -2.97 3.39
CA ALA A 56 -8.49 -2.92 4.83
C ALA A 56 -8.20 -1.55 5.47
N SER A 57 -7.89 -0.53 4.67
CA SER A 57 -7.41 0.79 5.14
C SER A 57 -8.32 1.44 6.19
N GLN A 58 -9.64 1.36 6.02
CA GLN A 58 -10.60 1.94 6.96
C GLN A 58 -10.55 1.25 8.33
N SER A 59 -10.52 -0.08 8.33
CA SER A 59 -10.50 -0.88 9.56
C SER A 59 -9.17 -0.71 10.30
N LEU A 60 -8.04 -0.72 9.58
CA LEU A 60 -6.71 -0.45 10.15
C LEU A 60 -6.66 0.96 10.78
N ALA A 61 -7.11 1.98 10.02
CA ALA A 61 -7.12 3.35 10.51
C ALA A 61 -8.03 3.52 11.75
N ASN A 62 -9.19 2.87 11.78
CA ASN A 62 -10.09 2.92 12.93
C ASN A 62 -9.44 2.34 14.19
N GLY A 63 -8.79 1.18 14.08
CA GLY A 63 -8.05 0.58 15.18
C GLY A 63 -6.93 1.49 15.68
N PHE A 64 -6.21 2.12 14.75
CA PHE A 64 -5.10 3.00 15.07
C PHE A 64 -5.56 4.30 15.75
N LEU A 65 -6.61 4.94 15.24
CA LEU A 65 -7.21 6.15 15.81
C LEU A 65 -7.83 5.93 17.20
N LYS A 66 -8.29 4.71 17.48
CA LYS A 66 -8.74 4.32 18.82
C LYS A 66 -7.60 4.09 19.79
N SER A 67 -6.47 3.60 19.31
CA SER A 67 -5.31 3.23 20.14
C SER A 67 -4.35 4.38 20.43
N SER A 68 -4.35 5.42 19.62
CA SER A 68 -3.45 6.57 19.78
C SER A 68 -4.12 7.90 19.49
N LYS A 69 -3.82 8.89 20.32
CA LYS A 69 -4.29 10.28 20.16
C LYS A 69 -3.21 11.23 19.61
N ASN A 70 -1.98 10.73 19.41
CA ASN A 70 -0.83 11.56 19.00
C ASN A 70 -0.76 11.75 17.47
N ILE A 71 -1.91 11.84 16.80
CA ILE A 71 -2.01 12.01 15.35
C ILE A 71 -2.21 13.49 15.05
N GLU A 72 -1.31 14.06 14.24
CA GLU A 72 -1.40 15.45 13.78
C GLU A 72 -2.46 15.58 12.69
N ASP A 73 -2.35 14.73 11.66
CA ASP A 73 -3.30 14.68 10.57
C ASP A 73 -3.28 13.27 9.92
N TYR A 74 -4.33 12.94 9.16
CA TYR A 74 -4.42 11.64 8.50
C TYR A 74 -5.08 11.68 7.14
N LEU A 75 -4.77 10.69 6.31
CA LEU A 75 -5.41 10.42 5.02
C LEU A 75 -5.70 8.93 4.86
N ILE A 76 -6.91 8.60 4.43
CA ILE A 76 -7.33 7.21 4.20
C ILE A 76 -7.73 7.04 2.74
N VAL A 77 -7.06 6.13 2.03
CA VAL A 77 -7.44 5.72 0.67
C VAL A 77 -8.12 4.37 0.74
N ARG A 78 -9.44 4.34 0.50
CA ARG A 78 -10.27 3.14 0.60
C ARG A 78 -10.89 2.72 -0.73
N HIS A 79 -11.31 1.47 -0.81
CA HIS A 79 -12.14 1.01 -1.93
C HIS A 79 -13.52 1.69 -1.90
N PHE A 80 -14.03 2.17 -3.04
CA PHE A 80 -15.27 2.95 -3.10
C PHE A 80 -16.52 2.19 -2.63
N LYS A 81 -16.54 0.84 -2.75
CA LYS A 81 -17.61 -0.01 -2.24
C LYS A 81 -17.52 -0.28 -0.73
N SER A 82 -16.41 0.06 -0.09
CA SER A 82 -16.21 -0.13 1.37
C SER A 82 -16.97 0.93 2.16
N LYS A 83 -18.27 1.03 1.97
CA LYS A 83 -19.14 1.92 2.76
C LYS A 83 -19.43 1.27 4.12
N ASN A 84 -18.47 1.22 4.99
CA ASN A 84 -18.76 0.84 6.36
C ASN A 84 -19.21 2.07 7.14
N LYS A 85 -20.53 2.19 7.40
CA LYS A 85 -21.15 3.30 8.17
C LYS A 85 -20.61 3.42 9.59
N LYS A 86 -19.96 2.36 10.12
CA LYS A 86 -19.35 2.37 11.47
C LYS A 86 -18.18 3.34 11.60
N PHE A 87 -17.56 3.76 10.49
CA PHE A 87 -16.36 4.58 10.54
C PHE A 87 -16.62 5.97 9.96
N ASN A 88 -16.87 6.93 10.83
CA ASN A 88 -17.00 8.34 10.43
C ASN A 88 -15.61 8.98 10.32
N LEU A 89 -14.85 8.59 9.28
CA LEU A 89 -13.50 9.07 9.03
C LEU A 89 -13.54 10.20 8.00
N LYS A 90 -13.35 11.44 8.47
CA LYS A 90 -13.55 12.67 7.68
C LYS A 90 -12.60 12.78 6.48
N LYS A 91 -11.31 12.44 6.62
CA LYS A 91 -10.30 12.57 5.55
C LYS A 91 -10.12 11.25 4.78
N THR A 92 -11.14 10.89 4.04
CA THR A 92 -11.19 9.62 3.29
C THR A 92 -11.38 9.85 1.80
N ILE A 93 -10.58 9.18 0.99
CA ILE A 93 -10.63 9.20 -0.47
C ILE A 93 -11.12 7.85 -0.97
N ASN A 94 -12.11 7.87 -1.86
CA ASN A 94 -12.60 6.67 -2.52
C ASN A 94 -11.74 6.34 -3.75
N SER A 95 -11.32 5.10 -3.86
CA SER A 95 -10.58 4.59 -5.01
C SER A 95 -11.15 3.28 -5.54
N SER A 96 -10.60 2.75 -6.62
CA SER A 96 -11.07 1.55 -7.31
C SER A 96 -10.08 0.39 -7.21
N HIS A 97 -10.63 -0.82 -7.23
CA HIS A 97 -9.91 -2.10 -7.24
C HIS A 97 -10.86 -3.19 -7.77
N PRO A 98 -10.42 -4.18 -8.57
CA PRO A 98 -9.03 -4.46 -8.99
C PRO A 98 -8.56 -3.61 -10.17
N LEU A 99 -9.47 -3.03 -10.95
CA LEU A 99 -9.13 -2.24 -12.13
C LEU A 99 -8.68 -0.83 -11.74
N VAL A 100 -7.70 -0.33 -12.47
CA VAL A 100 -7.24 1.05 -12.39
C VAL A 100 -8.23 1.94 -13.13
N THR A 101 -8.78 2.95 -12.44
CA THR A 101 -9.72 3.92 -13.02
C THR A 101 -9.31 5.35 -12.69
N GLN A 102 -10.05 6.32 -13.18
CA GLN A 102 -9.86 7.75 -12.85
C GLN A 102 -9.88 8.00 -11.33
N LYS A 103 -10.67 7.23 -10.56
CA LYS A 103 -10.66 7.30 -9.08
C LYS A 103 -9.29 6.97 -8.50
N SER A 104 -8.56 5.99 -9.08
CA SER A 104 -7.20 5.63 -8.67
C SER A 104 -6.18 6.75 -8.92
N TYR A 105 -6.36 7.48 -10.01
CA TYR A 105 -5.52 8.63 -10.35
C TYR A 105 -5.77 9.81 -9.42
N ILE A 106 -7.05 10.14 -9.21
CA ILE A 106 -7.44 11.20 -8.27
C ILE A 106 -6.94 10.90 -6.86
N ALA A 107 -7.09 9.65 -6.40
CA ALA A 107 -6.61 9.22 -5.08
C ALA A 107 -5.08 9.38 -4.96
N ALA A 108 -4.33 9.03 -6.01
CA ALA A 108 -2.88 9.20 -6.01
C ALA A 108 -2.47 10.68 -6.01
N LYS A 109 -3.14 11.55 -6.77
CA LYS A 109 -2.90 13.01 -6.74
C LYS A 109 -3.18 13.61 -5.35
N GLN A 110 -4.26 13.19 -4.71
CA GLN A 110 -4.60 13.67 -3.37
C GLN A 110 -3.62 13.15 -2.31
N LEU A 111 -3.13 11.90 -2.45
CA LEU A 111 -2.06 11.39 -1.61
C LEU A 111 -0.78 12.23 -1.73
N ILE A 112 -0.33 12.51 -2.96
CA ILE A 112 0.85 13.36 -3.21
C ILE A 112 0.64 14.76 -2.61
N LYS A 113 -0.56 15.36 -2.80
CA LYS A 113 -0.89 16.66 -2.23
C LYS A 113 -0.86 16.64 -0.70
N PHE A 114 -1.32 15.57 -0.07
CA PHE A 114 -1.26 15.39 1.37
C PHE A 114 0.19 15.28 1.86
N ILE A 115 0.99 14.41 1.23
CA ILE A 115 2.40 14.21 1.60
C ILE A 115 3.20 15.52 1.48
N LYS A 116 3.01 16.28 0.42
CA LYS A 116 3.71 17.59 0.22
C LYS A 116 3.39 18.65 1.27
N LYS A 117 2.32 18.48 2.05
CA LYS A 117 1.97 19.35 3.19
C LYS A 117 2.61 18.92 4.49
N ILE A 118 3.16 17.70 4.54
CA ILE A 118 3.85 17.20 5.73
C ILE A 118 5.19 17.94 5.84
N PRO A 119 5.47 18.59 6.97
CA PRO A 119 6.74 19.27 7.17
C PRO A 119 7.94 18.33 7.08
N SER A 120 9.10 18.87 6.71
CA SER A 120 10.35 18.12 6.81
C SER A 120 10.60 17.63 8.25
N ASN A 121 11.34 16.54 8.38
CA ASN A 121 11.71 15.95 9.67
C ASN A 121 10.50 15.51 10.53
N SER A 122 9.40 15.12 9.84
CA SER A 122 8.18 14.61 10.47
C SER A 122 8.24 13.11 10.69
N ASP A 123 7.46 12.66 11.67
CA ASP A 123 7.17 11.24 11.88
C ASP A 123 5.92 10.85 11.10
N VAL A 124 5.98 9.77 10.32
CA VAL A 124 4.89 9.32 9.43
C VAL A 124 4.64 7.83 9.62
N ILE A 125 3.37 7.46 9.72
CA ILE A 125 2.96 6.07 9.82
C ILE A 125 2.09 5.69 8.64
N PHE A 126 2.51 4.67 7.89
CA PHE A 126 1.71 4.04 6.87
C PHE A 126 1.04 2.78 7.40
N LEU A 127 -0.27 2.68 7.21
CA LEU A 127 -1.04 1.46 7.38
C LEU A 127 -1.35 0.91 5.99
N ILE A 128 -0.74 -0.21 5.65
CA ILE A 128 -0.77 -0.75 4.28
C ILE A 128 -1.46 -2.11 4.29
N SER A 129 -2.41 -2.30 3.36
CA SER A 129 -2.99 -3.60 3.08
C SER A 129 -3.03 -3.87 1.58
N GLY A 130 -3.36 -5.10 1.19
CA GLY A 130 -3.49 -5.47 -0.21
C GLY A 130 -4.48 -4.60 -1.00
N GLY A 131 -4.31 -4.60 -2.32
CA GLY A 131 -5.13 -3.83 -3.26
C GLY A 131 -4.66 -2.41 -3.52
N GLY A 132 -3.73 -1.84 -2.75
CA GLY A 132 -3.20 -0.49 -2.96
C GLY A 132 -2.53 -0.29 -4.33
N SER A 133 -2.06 -1.37 -4.95
CA SER A 133 -1.48 -1.34 -6.30
C SER A 133 -2.42 -0.81 -7.37
N ALA A 134 -3.71 -1.18 -7.32
CA ALA A 134 -4.73 -0.66 -8.23
C ALA A 134 -5.32 0.65 -7.73
N MET A 135 -5.44 0.82 -6.41
CA MET A 135 -6.08 1.97 -5.79
C MET A 135 -5.29 3.28 -5.93
N LEU A 136 -3.99 3.20 -6.18
CA LEU A 136 -3.13 4.37 -6.37
C LEU A 136 -2.38 4.26 -7.69
N ALA A 137 -2.76 5.06 -8.68
CA ALA A 137 -2.21 5.04 -10.02
C ALA A 137 -1.81 6.43 -10.47
N HIS A 138 -0.54 6.78 -10.27
CA HIS A 138 0.07 8.00 -10.83
C HIS A 138 1.14 7.62 -11.83
N PRO A 139 1.04 8.05 -13.09
CA PRO A 139 2.04 7.76 -14.10
C PRO A 139 3.35 8.51 -13.82
N ILE A 140 4.43 8.10 -14.47
CA ILE A 140 5.62 8.94 -14.64
C ILE A 140 5.28 10.13 -15.54
N ASN A 141 6.11 11.17 -15.53
CA ASN A 141 5.82 12.43 -16.23
C ASN A 141 5.66 12.25 -17.75
N GLU A 142 6.36 11.28 -18.32
CA GLU A 142 6.33 10.97 -19.75
C GLU A 142 5.02 10.33 -20.22
N LEU A 143 4.16 9.85 -19.29
CA LEU A 143 2.91 9.17 -19.62
C LEU A 143 1.70 9.90 -19.07
N ASN A 144 0.62 9.94 -19.83
CA ASN A 144 -0.67 10.30 -19.27
C ASN A 144 -1.34 9.09 -18.59
N PHE A 145 -2.38 9.39 -17.79
CA PHE A 145 -3.10 8.37 -17.05
C PHE A 145 -3.78 7.33 -17.94
N ASN A 146 -4.40 7.76 -19.05
CA ASN A 146 -5.16 6.88 -19.94
C ASN A 146 -4.23 5.87 -20.64
N GLU A 147 -3.08 6.32 -21.16
CA GLU A 147 -2.07 5.43 -21.74
C GLU A 147 -1.63 4.34 -20.76
N LYS A 148 -1.28 4.76 -19.55
CA LYS A 148 -0.83 3.82 -18.50
C LYS A 148 -1.94 2.86 -18.08
N SER A 149 -3.16 3.35 -17.85
CA SER A 149 -4.27 2.50 -17.36
C SER A 149 -4.69 1.49 -18.41
N LEU A 150 -4.77 1.91 -19.68
CA LEU A 150 -5.06 1.01 -20.80
C LEU A 150 -4.00 -0.09 -20.90
N PHE A 151 -2.73 0.27 -20.85
CA PHE A 151 -1.63 -0.70 -20.90
C PHE A 151 -1.71 -1.71 -19.75
N ILE A 152 -1.85 -1.26 -18.50
CA ILE A 152 -1.91 -2.15 -17.33
C ILE A 152 -3.16 -3.04 -17.34
N ASN A 153 -4.31 -2.52 -17.75
CA ASN A 153 -5.54 -3.31 -17.83
C ASN A 153 -5.43 -4.40 -18.91
N ASN A 154 -4.83 -4.11 -20.06
CA ASN A 154 -4.58 -5.11 -21.10
C ASN A 154 -3.60 -6.20 -20.63
N LEU A 155 -2.59 -5.87 -19.82
CA LEU A 155 -1.70 -6.88 -19.23
C LEU A 155 -2.49 -7.87 -18.33
N LEU A 156 -3.45 -7.39 -17.56
CA LEU A 156 -4.31 -8.26 -16.75
C LEU A 156 -5.14 -9.21 -17.60
N HIS A 157 -5.67 -8.75 -18.75
CA HIS A 157 -6.42 -9.59 -19.69
C HIS A 157 -5.54 -10.61 -20.43
N MET A 158 -4.23 -10.41 -20.52
CA MET A 158 -3.31 -11.39 -21.10
C MET A 158 -3.05 -12.61 -20.22
N GLY A 159 -3.58 -12.67 -18.99
CA GLY A 159 -3.28 -13.75 -18.04
C GLY A 159 -1.84 -13.73 -17.52
N ILE A 160 -1.17 -12.59 -17.61
CA ILE A 160 0.17 -12.40 -17.01
C ILE A 160 0.04 -12.45 -15.49
N GLY A 161 0.99 -13.11 -14.82
CA GLY A 161 1.00 -13.24 -13.36
C GLY A 161 1.04 -11.89 -12.65
N GLU A 162 0.45 -11.84 -11.45
CA GLU A 162 0.36 -10.58 -10.68
C GLU A 162 1.73 -9.96 -10.40
N ARG A 163 2.74 -10.77 -10.18
CA ARG A 163 4.12 -10.33 -9.95
C ARG A 163 4.68 -9.56 -11.15
N GLU A 164 4.48 -10.10 -12.34
CA GLU A 164 4.94 -9.52 -13.60
C GLU A 164 4.15 -8.23 -13.91
N VAL A 165 2.84 -8.24 -13.71
CA VAL A 165 2.02 -7.02 -13.85
C VAL A 165 2.48 -5.94 -12.87
N ASN A 166 2.84 -6.32 -11.63
CA ASN A 166 3.36 -5.38 -10.65
C ASN A 166 4.70 -4.78 -11.06
N TYR A 167 5.57 -5.53 -11.75
CA TYR A 167 6.78 -4.96 -12.33
C TYR A 167 6.46 -3.77 -13.26
N PHE A 168 5.57 -3.96 -14.22
CA PHE A 168 5.17 -2.88 -15.13
C PHE A 168 4.47 -1.72 -14.42
N ARG A 169 3.62 -2.02 -13.43
CA ARG A 169 2.99 -1.00 -12.57
C ARG A 169 4.02 -0.14 -11.85
N LYS A 170 5.08 -0.74 -11.29
CA LYS A 170 6.18 -0.06 -10.62
C LYS A 170 6.98 0.80 -11.60
N LYS A 171 7.32 0.24 -12.75
CA LYS A 171 8.13 0.90 -13.79
C LYS A 171 7.50 2.19 -14.27
N LEU A 172 6.23 2.14 -14.63
CA LEU A 172 5.47 3.25 -15.20
C LEU A 172 4.79 4.15 -14.14
N SER A 173 5.22 4.09 -12.89
CA SER A 173 4.62 4.87 -11.80
C SER A 173 5.62 5.83 -11.17
N SER A 174 5.14 7.02 -10.78
CA SER A 174 5.90 8.00 -10.02
C SER A 174 5.77 7.85 -8.49
N ILE A 175 4.96 6.89 -8.02
CA ILE A 175 4.71 6.72 -6.57
C ILE A 175 4.95 5.30 -6.06
N LYS A 176 5.03 4.30 -6.95
CA LYS A 176 5.29 2.90 -6.57
C LYS A 176 6.78 2.63 -6.42
N SER A 177 7.12 1.48 -5.83
CA SER A 177 8.51 1.06 -5.68
C SER A 177 9.34 2.11 -4.95
N SER A 178 8.93 2.43 -3.73
CA SER A 178 9.54 3.45 -2.87
C SER A 178 9.52 4.90 -3.38
N LYS A 179 9.11 5.16 -4.62
CA LYS A 179 9.13 6.52 -5.20
C LYS A 179 8.30 7.53 -4.40
N THR A 180 7.30 7.08 -3.65
CA THR A 180 6.55 7.95 -2.73
C THR A 180 7.46 8.59 -1.68
N LEU A 181 8.55 7.91 -1.29
CA LEU A 181 9.49 8.41 -0.29
C LEU A 181 10.21 9.70 -0.74
N SER A 182 10.35 9.92 -2.05
CA SER A 182 10.97 11.15 -2.58
C SER A 182 10.15 12.42 -2.32
N TYR A 183 8.89 12.29 -1.96
CA TYR A 183 8.05 13.43 -1.59
C TYR A 183 8.23 13.85 -0.12
N PHE A 184 8.84 13.02 0.72
CA PHE A 184 9.18 13.34 2.10
C PHE A 184 10.60 13.91 2.19
N LYS A 185 10.82 14.72 3.22
CA LYS A 185 12.13 15.32 3.52
C LYS A 185 12.54 14.95 4.94
N ASP A 186 13.63 14.18 5.08
CA ASP A 186 14.23 13.77 6.37
C ASP A 186 13.24 13.16 7.37
N SER A 187 12.23 12.45 6.84
CA SER A 187 11.14 11.92 7.67
C SER A 187 11.49 10.55 8.24
N ASN A 188 10.92 10.29 9.41
CA ASN A 188 10.99 8.99 10.08
C ASN A 188 9.69 8.23 9.79
N ILE A 189 9.77 7.10 9.09
CA ILE A 189 8.62 6.42 8.50
C ILE A 189 8.48 5.00 9.05
N LEU A 190 7.30 4.69 9.58
CA LEU A 190 6.90 3.35 9.99
C LEU A 190 5.84 2.80 9.05
N ASN A 191 6.09 1.66 8.43
CA ASN A 191 5.10 0.88 7.70
C ASN A 191 4.54 -0.24 8.58
N ILE A 192 3.24 -0.21 8.82
CA ILE A 192 2.48 -1.26 9.48
C ILE A 192 1.67 -1.96 8.41
N ILE A 193 1.95 -3.23 8.17
CA ILE A 193 1.49 -3.95 6.99
C ILE A 193 0.58 -5.12 7.39
N LEU A 194 -0.60 -5.19 6.76
CA LEU A 194 -1.46 -6.36 6.73
C LEU A 194 -1.26 -7.06 5.39
N SER A 195 -0.62 -8.24 5.43
CA SER A 195 -0.22 -8.97 4.22
C SER A 195 -1.34 -9.87 3.70
N ASP A 196 -1.67 -9.73 2.41
CA ASP A 196 -2.45 -10.68 1.63
C ASP A 196 -1.56 -11.44 0.61
N GLU A 197 -0.25 -11.26 0.68
CA GLU A 197 0.73 -11.86 -0.21
C GLU A 197 1.21 -13.21 0.37
N ARG A 198 1.37 -14.22 -0.50
CA ARG A 198 1.67 -15.61 -0.08
C ARG A 198 3.02 -15.77 0.61
N THR A 199 4.02 -15.01 0.18
CA THR A 199 5.40 -15.10 0.68
C THR A 199 5.73 -14.00 1.69
N ASN A 200 4.76 -13.17 2.06
CA ASN A 200 4.93 -12.01 2.95
C ASN A 200 6.04 -11.04 2.48
N LYS A 201 6.29 -10.95 1.15
CA LYS A 201 7.21 -9.96 0.59
C LYS A 201 6.62 -8.58 0.71
N ILE A 202 7.15 -7.80 1.63
CA ILE A 202 6.65 -6.45 1.96
C ILE A 202 6.68 -5.50 0.76
N ASP A 203 7.63 -5.66 -0.13
CA ASP A 203 7.81 -4.88 -1.36
C ASP A 203 6.83 -5.24 -2.48
N ALA A 204 6.15 -6.40 -2.39
CA ALA A 204 5.07 -6.79 -3.28
C ALA A 204 3.73 -6.15 -2.87
N ILE A 205 3.50 -5.97 -1.56
CA ILE A 205 2.26 -5.44 -1.03
C ILE A 205 2.09 -3.97 -1.45
N SER A 206 0.96 -3.65 -2.08
CA SER A 206 0.67 -2.32 -2.65
C SER A 206 1.78 -1.80 -3.58
N SER A 207 2.53 -2.70 -4.24
CA SER A 207 3.70 -2.42 -5.10
C SER A 207 4.79 -1.61 -4.38
N GLY A 208 4.99 -1.86 -3.09
CA GLY A 208 6.05 -1.25 -2.29
C GLY A 208 6.02 0.27 -2.24
N ILE A 209 4.84 0.86 -2.05
CA ILE A 209 4.64 2.32 -2.17
C ILE A 209 5.56 3.15 -1.28
N SER A 210 5.76 2.73 -0.04
CA SER A 210 6.63 3.40 0.97
C SER A 210 7.69 2.46 1.53
N VAL A 211 7.96 1.34 0.86
CA VAL A 211 8.94 0.33 1.27
C VAL A 211 10.16 0.46 0.39
N PRO A 212 11.38 0.60 0.95
CA PRO A 212 12.61 0.54 0.17
C PRO A 212 12.67 -0.72 -0.69
N GLN A 213 13.09 -0.59 -1.92
CA GLN A 213 13.06 -1.67 -2.91
C GLN A 213 14.46 -2.08 -3.31
N ASN A 214 14.65 -3.38 -3.51
CA ASN A 214 15.80 -3.92 -4.22
C ASN A 214 15.60 -3.83 -5.74
N GLN A 215 16.68 -4.01 -6.49
CA GLN A 215 16.60 -4.09 -7.96
C GLN A 215 15.72 -5.26 -8.39
N GLU A 216 14.73 -4.97 -9.23
CA GLU A 216 13.88 -5.97 -9.87
C GLU A 216 14.22 -6.04 -11.37
N LYS A 217 14.52 -7.25 -11.85
CA LYS A 217 14.67 -7.54 -13.28
C LYS A 217 13.46 -8.34 -13.77
N ILE A 218 12.98 -8.03 -14.95
CA ILE A 218 11.97 -8.83 -15.64
C ILE A 218 12.66 -9.82 -16.58
N ASN A 219 12.00 -10.95 -16.81
CA ASN A 219 12.43 -11.90 -17.82
C ASN A 219 12.35 -11.24 -19.22
N THR A 220 13.45 -11.28 -19.97
CA THR A 220 13.57 -10.64 -21.28
C THR A 220 12.55 -11.19 -22.29
N LYS A 221 12.24 -12.50 -22.25
CA LYS A 221 11.22 -13.12 -23.12
C LYS A 221 9.83 -12.51 -22.84
N LEU A 222 9.48 -12.31 -21.56
CA LEU A 222 8.22 -11.67 -21.19
C LEU A 222 8.20 -10.19 -21.60
N LEU A 223 9.29 -9.46 -21.39
CA LEU A 223 9.38 -8.08 -21.82
C LEU A 223 9.16 -7.98 -23.34
N ASN A 224 9.84 -8.77 -24.13
CA ASN A 224 9.69 -8.80 -25.59
C ASN A 224 8.24 -9.18 -26.00
N LYS A 225 7.63 -10.17 -25.33
CA LYS A 225 6.22 -10.53 -25.56
C LYS A 225 5.29 -9.34 -25.33
N VAL A 226 5.53 -8.54 -24.30
CA VAL A 226 4.68 -7.40 -23.91
C VAL A 226 4.89 -6.21 -24.84
N ILE A 227 6.12 -5.84 -25.17
CA ILE A 227 6.42 -4.68 -26.03
C ILE A 227 5.94 -4.86 -27.46
N ASN A 228 5.81 -6.09 -27.93
CA ASN A 228 5.29 -6.42 -29.27
C ASN A 228 3.76 -6.49 -29.34
N GLN A 229 3.05 -6.22 -28.24
CA GLN A 229 1.59 -6.19 -28.26
C GLN A 229 1.05 -4.89 -28.87
N ARG A 230 -0.05 -4.98 -29.63
CA ARG A 230 -0.69 -3.80 -30.26
C ARG A 230 -1.09 -2.70 -29.29
N PHE A 231 -1.40 -3.05 -28.03
CA PHE A 231 -1.75 -2.09 -26.99
C PHE A 231 -0.51 -1.43 -26.31
N CYS A 232 0.71 -1.92 -26.59
CA CYS A 232 1.93 -1.31 -26.12
C CYS A 232 2.39 -0.24 -27.11
N SER A 233 2.09 1.02 -26.82
CA SER A 233 2.52 2.12 -27.68
C SER A 233 4.05 2.19 -27.78
N LYS A 234 4.57 2.71 -28.91
CA LYS A 234 6.02 2.94 -29.11
C LYS A 234 6.65 3.72 -27.95
N LYS A 235 5.92 4.66 -27.37
CA LYS A 235 6.32 5.45 -26.20
C LYS A 235 6.52 4.57 -24.97
N ILE A 236 5.54 3.69 -24.66
CA ILE A 236 5.63 2.76 -23.52
C ILE A 236 6.75 1.76 -23.74
N SER A 237 6.87 1.19 -24.93
CA SER A 237 7.94 0.27 -25.30
C SER A 237 9.32 0.90 -25.06
N ASN A 238 9.56 2.11 -25.55
CA ASN A 238 10.82 2.83 -25.33
C ASN A 238 11.13 3.07 -23.84
N LEU A 239 10.12 3.44 -23.05
CA LEU A 239 10.26 3.63 -21.61
C LEU A 239 10.60 2.33 -20.88
N LEU A 240 10.03 1.22 -21.30
CA LEU A 240 10.31 -0.09 -20.71
C LEU A 240 11.71 -0.58 -21.06
N ILE A 241 12.16 -0.38 -22.31
CA ILE A 241 13.49 -0.79 -22.79
C ILE A 241 14.57 0.09 -22.15
N LYS A 242 14.44 1.42 -22.24
CA LYS A 242 15.43 2.39 -21.72
C LYS A 242 15.71 2.18 -20.24
N ASN A 243 14.71 1.81 -19.49
CA ASN A 243 14.79 1.63 -18.04
C ASN A 243 14.71 0.15 -17.63
N ASN A 244 15.24 -0.80 -18.38
CA ASN A 244 15.13 -2.23 -18.07
C ASN A 244 15.76 -2.60 -16.71
N GLN A 245 16.64 -1.76 -16.20
CA GLN A 245 17.13 -1.87 -14.82
C GLN A 245 16.42 -0.83 -13.95
N PHE A 246 15.55 -1.30 -13.06
CA PHE A 246 14.99 -0.46 -12.02
C PHE A 246 16.11 -0.11 -11.04
N GLN A 247 16.57 1.12 -11.07
CA GLN A 247 17.48 1.62 -10.04
C GLN A 247 16.63 2.01 -8.82
N PRO A 248 16.84 1.42 -7.64
CA PRO A 248 16.22 1.94 -6.43
C PRO A 248 16.68 3.38 -6.26
N ILE A 249 15.73 4.26 -5.94
CA ILE A 249 16.07 5.65 -5.64
C ILE A 249 16.70 5.64 -4.24
N ASN A 250 18.04 5.52 -4.19
CA ASN A 250 18.80 5.41 -2.93
C ASN A 250 19.04 6.76 -2.21
N HIS A 251 18.42 7.84 -2.68
CA HIS A 251 18.67 9.18 -2.12
C HIS A 251 17.57 9.63 -1.17
N TYR A 252 17.25 8.79 -0.17
CA TYR A 252 16.34 9.23 0.89
C TYR A 252 17.11 9.40 2.18
N SER A 253 17.10 10.60 2.71
CA SER A 253 17.45 10.88 4.10
C SER A 253 16.40 10.32 5.09
N ASN A 254 15.31 9.75 4.56
CA ASN A 254 14.23 9.17 5.36
C ASN A 254 14.65 7.84 5.99
N LYS A 255 14.38 7.69 7.28
CA LYS A 255 14.52 6.42 7.99
C LYS A 255 13.21 5.63 7.85
N VAL A 256 13.27 4.44 7.27
CA VAL A 256 12.09 3.61 7.01
C VAL A 256 12.20 2.27 7.72
N VAL A 257 11.19 1.95 8.54
CA VAL A 257 11.03 0.66 9.21
C VAL A 257 9.71 0.04 8.80
N SER A 258 9.67 -1.29 8.62
CA SER A 258 8.47 -1.99 8.16
C SER A 258 8.19 -3.23 8.99
N HIS A 259 6.93 -3.42 9.41
CA HIS A 259 6.48 -4.58 10.17
C HIS A 259 5.18 -5.15 9.62
N ILE A 260 5.13 -6.45 9.38
CA ILE A 260 3.90 -7.19 9.13
C ILE A 260 3.27 -7.50 10.47
N ILE A 261 2.07 -6.97 10.72
CA ILE A 261 1.31 -7.19 11.95
C ILE A 261 0.25 -8.28 11.82
N GLY A 262 -0.07 -8.66 10.60
CA GLY A 262 -1.04 -9.69 10.30
C GLY A 262 -0.87 -10.26 8.91
N ASP A 263 -1.15 -11.55 8.78
CA ASP A 263 -1.14 -12.29 7.53
C ASP A 263 -2.23 -13.37 7.52
N ARG A 264 -2.25 -14.21 6.48
CA ARG A 264 -3.21 -15.31 6.34
C ARG A 264 -3.19 -16.33 7.49
N PHE A 265 -2.08 -16.47 8.20
CA PHE A 265 -1.94 -17.42 9.30
C PHE A 265 -2.58 -16.91 10.60
N ASP A 266 -2.80 -15.59 10.74
CA ASP A 266 -3.46 -15.05 11.92
C ASP A 266 -4.91 -15.55 12.05
N LEU A 267 -5.64 -15.72 10.94
CA LEU A 267 -6.99 -16.28 10.96
C LEU A 267 -6.96 -17.76 11.38
N VAL A 268 -6.00 -18.53 10.88
CA VAL A 268 -5.86 -19.96 11.20
C VAL A 268 -5.53 -20.17 12.68
N LYS A 269 -4.74 -19.30 13.29
CA LYS A 269 -4.40 -19.39 14.72
C LYS A 269 -5.58 -19.08 15.65
N GLU A 270 -6.57 -18.39 15.14
CA GLU A 270 -7.78 -18.04 15.89
C GLU A 270 -8.90 -19.10 15.77
N LEU A 271 -8.77 -20.04 14.83
CA LEU A 271 -9.67 -21.18 14.66
C LEU A 271 -9.34 -22.30 15.64
#